data_447c3a068b76d0eece4486c399e57e5b
#
_entry.id   447c3a068b76d0eece4486c399e57e5b
#
_cell.length_a   1.000
_cell.length_b   1.000
_cell.length_c   1.000
_cell.angle_alpha   90.00
_cell.angle_beta   90.00
_cell.angle_gamma   90.00
#
_symmetry.space_group_name_H-M   'P 1'
#
loop_
_entity.id
_entity.type
_entity.pdbx_description
1 polymer ?
#
loop_
_entity_poly.entity_id
_entity_poly.type
_entity_poly.pdbx_seq_one_letter_code
_entity_poly.pdbx_strand_id
1 'polypeptide(L)'
;MTESFHRSGEYENPYEGQQQAPVNPEWPPPPAYAPAPAPKKRNRGPVALLAAVAIVAAAIGGGTAYGIQELTGNDTVASSSTSTNVVPSAQKGTVAGVAKAVSPSIVEISAASNAGSATGSGVIITSGGEVVTNNHVVAGASQIKVTTSDGKSYSAKVVGTDSKKDLALIKLQNAAGLKAATLGDSSGLQVGDQVVAIGSPEGLSGTVTSGIISALDRDVTVPTDEDQGQQPQQGDGWPFEFGGRQFNGDTGSDTTTYKALQTDASLNPGNSGGALIDMNGNIIGINSAMYSPTGAASSSSDAGSVGLGFAIPINTVKADLAKLRAGATD
;
A
#
# COMPACT_ATOMS: atom_id res chain seq x y z
N MET A 1 -74.58 14.40 32.51
CA MET A 1 -74.01 15.44 33.35
C MET A 1 -72.64 14.97 33.73
N THR A 2 -71.55 15.48 33.18
CA THR A 2 -71.03 16.82 33.23
C THR A 2 -69.79 16.91 32.29
N GLU A 3 -69.83 17.81 31.54
CA GLU A 3 -68.97 18.86 31.00
C GLU A 3 -67.44 18.57 30.95
N SER A 4 -66.94 18.55 29.72
CA SER A 4 -65.56 18.65 29.28
C SER A 4 -65.12 20.11 29.27
N PHE A 5 -64.00 20.44 29.85
CA PHE A 5 -63.32 21.70 29.61
C PHE A 5 -62.04 21.43 28.77
N HIS A 6 -62.18 21.83 27.50
CA HIS A 6 -60.99 22.09 26.65
C HIS A 6 -60.28 23.36 27.15
N ARG A 7 -59.00 23.27 27.41
CA ARG A 7 -58.13 24.43 27.57
C ARG A 7 -57.01 24.34 26.55
N SER A 8 -57.18 25.03 25.45
CA SER A 8 -56.11 25.33 24.51
C SER A 8 -55.08 26.24 25.18
N GLY A 9 -53.86 25.76 25.32
CA GLY A 9 -52.70 26.57 25.68
C GLY A 9 -51.96 26.92 24.41
N GLU A 10 -52.04 28.18 24.01
CA GLU A 10 -51.17 28.78 23.01
C GLU A 10 -49.71 28.77 23.57
N TYR A 11 -48.83 28.08 22.89
CA TYR A 11 -47.40 28.24 23.10
C TYR A 11 -46.91 29.42 22.27
N GLU A 12 -46.68 30.56 22.89
CA GLU A 12 -45.93 31.65 22.29
C GLU A 12 -44.48 31.20 22.00
N ASN A 13 -44.08 31.34 20.75
CA ASN A 13 -42.72 31.04 20.28
C ASN A 13 -41.84 32.27 20.52
N PRO A 14 -40.80 32.23 21.42
CA PRO A 14 -40.02 33.42 21.77
C PRO A 14 -38.96 33.84 20.74
N TYR A 15 -39.04 33.35 19.52
CA TYR A 15 -38.01 33.64 18.47
C TYR A 15 -38.56 34.43 17.25
N GLU A 16 -39.67 35.13 17.34
CA GLU A 16 -40.04 36.12 16.33
C GLU A 16 -39.46 37.47 16.69
N GLY A 17 -38.36 37.86 16.04
CA GLY A 17 -37.83 39.21 16.15
C GLY A 17 -36.36 39.44 15.94
N GLN A 18 -35.67 38.64 15.12
CA GLN A 18 -34.39 39.09 14.58
C GLN A 18 -34.47 39.17 13.05
N GLN A 19 -34.78 40.37 12.56
CA GLN A 19 -34.55 40.72 11.17
C GLN A 19 -33.02 40.65 10.90
N GLN A 20 -32.60 39.64 10.20
CA GLN A 20 -31.24 39.57 9.65
C GLN A 20 -31.09 40.69 8.62
N ALA A 21 -30.19 41.61 8.89
CA ALA A 21 -29.73 42.60 7.91
C ALA A 21 -29.21 41.86 6.67
N PRO A 22 -29.48 42.32 5.45
CA PRO A 22 -28.96 41.70 4.23
C PRO A 22 -27.46 41.80 4.23
N VAL A 23 -26.77 40.65 4.36
CA VAL A 23 -25.32 40.54 4.08
C VAL A 23 -25.18 40.65 2.57
N ASN A 24 -24.57 41.75 2.13
CA ASN A 24 -24.15 41.93 0.74
C ASN A 24 -22.85 41.10 0.53
N PRO A 25 -22.86 39.99 -0.22
CA PRO A 25 -21.63 39.28 -0.53
C PRO A 25 -20.94 39.95 -1.72
N GLU A 26 -20.40 41.13 -1.52
CA GLU A 26 -19.48 41.71 -2.50
C GLU A 26 -18.14 40.97 -2.36
N TRP A 27 -18.00 39.87 -3.09
CA TRP A 27 -16.68 39.27 -3.33
C TRP A 27 -15.84 40.28 -4.08
N PRO A 28 -14.58 40.50 -3.67
CA PRO A 28 -13.69 41.35 -4.46
C PRO A 28 -13.61 40.78 -5.89
N PRO A 29 -13.65 41.62 -6.92
CA PRO A 29 -13.56 41.15 -8.30
C PRO A 29 -12.25 40.39 -8.50
N PRO A 30 -12.25 39.30 -9.29
CA PRO A 30 -11.03 38.56 -9.56
C PRO A 30 -9.98 39.49 -10.17
N PRO A 31 -8.68 39.30 -9.82
CA PRO A 31 -7.62 40.15 -10.35
C PRO A 31 -7.63 40.12 -11.88
N ALA A 32 -7.56 41.32 -12.50
CA ALA A 32 -7.51 41.45 -13.95
C ALA A 32 -6.30 40.67 -14.49
N TYR A 33 -6.54 39.68 -15.35
CA TYR A 33 -5.49 38.96 -16.04
C TYR A 33 -4.75 39.96 -16.95
N ALA A 34 -3.47 40.16 -16.70
CA ALA A 34 -2.59 40.85 -17.60
C ALA A 34 -2.52 40.08 -18.93
N PRO A 35 -2.64 40.74 -20.10
CA PRO A 35 -2.53 40.04 -21.40
C PRO A 35 -1.17 39.36 -21.49
N ALA A 36 -1.19 38.09 -21.93
CA ALA A 36 0.03 37.34 -22.17
C ALA A 36 0.92 38.06 -23.19
N PRO A 37 2.23 38.18 -22.94
CA PRO A 37 3.15 38.80 -23.89
C PRO A 37 3.15 38.04 -25.22
N ALA A 38 3.06 38.77 -26.34
CA ALA A 38 3.06 38.22 -27.69
C ALA A 38 4.35 37.40 -27.93
N PRO A 39 4.25 36.23 -28.61
CA PRO A 39 5.41 35.38 -28.88
C PRO A 39 6.45 36.13 -29.74
N LYS A 40 7.66 36.27 -29.20
CA LYS A 40 8.80 36.81 -29.97
C LYS A 40 9.11 35.88 -31.14
N LYS A 41 9.16 36.41 -32.37
CA LYS A 41 9.60 35.69 -33.55
C LYS A 41 11.00 35.14 -33.32
N ARG A 42 11.12 33.82 -33.23
CA ARG A 42 12.40 33.11 -33.17
C ARG A 42 13.12 33.24 -34.51
N ASN A 43 14.22 33.97 -34.50
CA ASN A 43 15.17 33.92 -35.59
C ASN A 43 15.69 32.50 -35.74
N ARG A 44 15.56 31.92 -36.92
CA ARG A 44 16.10 30.61 -37.28
C ARG A 44 17.64 30.74 -37.31
N GLY A 45 18.30 30.46 -36.20
CA GLY A 45 19.74 30.20 -36.17
C GLY A 45 20.04 28.82 -36.81
N PRO A 46 21.27 28.53 -37.18
CA PRO A 46 21.63 27.46 -38.12
C PRO A 46 21.33 26.06 -37.55
N VAL A 47 20.18 25.52 -37.91
CA VAL A 47 19.76 24.14 -37.64
C VAL A 47 20.77 23.12 -38.18
N ALA A 48 21.51 23.49 -39.21
CA ALA A 48 22.56 22.68 -39.82
C ALA A 48 23.74 22.37 -38.86
N LEU A 49 24.08 23.29 -37.94
CA LEU A 49 25.21 23.08 -37.03
C LEU A 49 24.83 22.08 -35.92
N LEU A 50 23.56 22.11 -35.44
CA LEU A 50 23.07 21.18 -34.46
C LEU A 50 22.93 19.74 -35.01
N ALA A 51 22.56 19.61 -36.28
CA ALA A 51 22.50 18.31 -36.96
C ALA A 51 23.90 17.68 -37.12
N ALA A 52 24.93 18.48 -37.46
CA ALA A 52 26.30 17.98 -37.57
C ALA A 52 26.86 17.49 -36.22
N VAL A 53 26.60 18.22 -35.12
CA VAL A 53 27.05 17.82 -33.78
C VAL A 53 26.34 16.52 -33.33
N ALA A 54 25.05 16.36 -33.64
CA ALA A 54 24.31 15.15 -33.27
C ALA A 54 24.81 13.90 -34.03
N ILE A 55 25.20 14.05 -35.31
CA ILE A 55 25.75 12.93 -36.10
C ILE A 55 27.12 12.52 -35.58
N VAL A 56 28.00 13.47 -35.24
CA VAL A 56 29.32 13.17 -34.68
C VAL A 56 29.21 12.51 -33.31
N ALA A 57 28.28 12.96 -32.43
CA ALA A 57 28.04 12.35 -31.13
C ALA A 57 27.50 10.90 -31.27
N ALA A 58 26.62 10.65 -32.23
CA ALA A 58 26.12 9.30 -32.50
C ALA A 58 27.22 8.34 -33.04
N ALA A 59 28.12 8.85 -33.87
CA ALA A 59 29.24 8.05 -34.42
C ALA A 59 30.28 7.69 -33.32
N ILE A 60 30.58 8.63 -32.43
CA ILE A 60 31.52 8.37 -31.32
C ILE A 60 30.87 7.47 -30.26
N GLY A 61 29.59 7.70 -29.91
CA GLY A 61 28.87 6.89 -28.93
C GLY A 61 28.58 5.46 -29.43
N GLY A 62 28.21 5.31 -30.70
CA GLY A 62 27.96 4.00 -31.34
C GLY A 62 29.24 3.17 -31.51
N GLY A 63 30.34 3.81 -31.92
CA GLY A 63 31.63 3.12 -32.13
C GLY A 63 32.26 2.61 -30.81
N THR A 64 32.13 3.35 -29.73
CA THR A 64 32.64 2.91 -28.40
C THR A 64 31.79 1.77 -27.81
N ALA A 65 30.47 1.79 -28.02
CA ALA A 65 29.60 0.70 -27.56
C ALA A 65 29.87 -0.61 -28.33
N TYR A 66 30.11 -0.52 -29.67
CA TYR A 66 30.42 -1.69 -30.49
C TYR A 66 31.82 -2.25 -30.16
N GLY A 67 32.82 -1.38 -29.95
CA GLY A 67 34.18 -1.80 -29.60
C GLY A 67 34.31 -2.45 -28.23
N ILE A 68 33.49 -2.04 -27.26
CA ILE A 68 33.45 -2.69 -25.92
C ILE A 68 32.78 -4.06 -26.02
N GLN A 69 31.79 -4.23 -26.88
CA GLN A 69 31.10 -5.51 -27.06
C GLN A 69 31.96 -6.57 -27.74
N GLU A 70 32.94 -6.18 -28.55
CA GLU A 70 33.86 -7.11 -29.24
C GLU A 70 35.11 -7.43 -28.41
N LEU A 71 35.46 -6.54 -27.47
CA LEU A 71 36.60 -6.77 -26.53
C LEU A 71 36.22 -7.58 -25.28
N THR A 72 34.93 -7.62 -24.91
CA THR A 72 34.42 -8.50 -23.88
C THR A 72 33.80 -9.72 -24.56
N GLY A 73 34.63 -10.74 -24.80
CA GLY A 73 34.29 -11.97 -25.50
C GLY A 73 32.94 -12.57 -25.05
N ASN A 74 32.25 -13.21 -26.01
CA ASN A 74 31.06 -14.02 -25.86
C ASN A 74 31.22 -15.15 -24.84
N ASP A 75 31.23 -14.82 -23.58
CA ASP A 75 30.85 -15.76 -22.53
C ASP A 75 29.35 -15.63 -22.32
N THR A 76 28.60 -16.47 -23.01
CA THR A 76 27.18 -16.72 -22.71
C THR A 76 27.08 -17.40 -21.37
N VAL A 77 27.25 -16.63 -20.30
CA VAL A 77 26.65 -16.97 -19.03
C VAL A 77 25.16 -16.87 -19.25
N ALA A 78 24.49 -18.01 -19.24
CA ALA A 78 23.03 -18.07 -19.13
C ALA A 78 22.67 -17.38 -17.81
N SER A 79 22.54 -16.06 -17.86
CA SER A 79 21.92 -15.29 -16.79
C SER A 79 20.50 -15.76 -16.73
N SER A 80 20.18 -16.59 -15.74
CA SER A 80 18.83 -16.75 -15.28
C SER A 80 18.33 -15.33 -14.98
N SER A 81 17.56 -14.75 -15.90
CA SER A 81 16.96 -13.44 -15.75
C SER A 81 15.92 -13.55 -14.63
N THR A 82 16.37 -13.35 -13.41
CA THR A 82 15.49 -12.95 -12.32
C THR A 82 14.94 -11.59 -12.74
N SER A 83 13.70 -11.56 -13.22
CA SER A 83 13.05 -10.29 -13.57
C SER A 83 12.79 -9.52 -12.27
N THR A 84 13.77 -8.79 -11.81
CA THR A 84 13.65 -7.87 -10.69
C THR A 84 12.94 -6.60 -11.18
N ASN A 85 11.98 -6.11 -10.41
CA ASN A 85 11.30 -4.86 -10.68
C ASN A 85 12.27 -3.70 -10.44
N VAL A 86 12.91 -3.23 -11.49
CA VAL A 86 13.78 -2.05 -11.43
C VAL A 86 12.99 -0.84 -11.91
N VAL A 87 12.85 0.17 -11.04
CA VAL A 87 12.30 1.47 -11.45
C VAL A 87 13.23 2.08 -12.51
N PRO A 88 12.73 2.42 -13.71
CA PRO A 88 13.54 3.08 -14.73
C PRO A 88 14.17 4.36 -14.18
N SER A 89 15.43 4.64 -14.51
CA SER A 89 16.18 5.76 -13.95
C SER A 89 15.50 7.12 -14.11
N ALA A 90 14.75 7.33 -15.20
CA ALA A 90 13.96 8.54 -15.43
C ALA A 90 12.71 8.66 -14.52
N GLN A 91 12.32 7.59 -13.83
CA GLN A 91 11.13 7.53 -12.95
C GLN A 91 11.51 7.24 -11.50
N LYS A 92 12.79 7.04 -11.20
CA LYS A 92 13.27 6.89 -9.81
C LYS A 92 12.94 8.15 -9.02
N GLY A 93 12.53 7.97 -7.77
CA GLY A 93 12.14 9.07 -6.90
C GLY A 93 10.74 9.62 -7.15
N THR A 94 9.90 8.98 -7.97
CA THR A 94 8.49 9.35 -8.16
C THR A 94 7.55 8.25 -7.71
N VAL A 95 6.45 8.62 -7.03
CA VAL A 95 5.40 7.68 -6.62
C VAL A 95 4.86 6.89 -7.81
N ALA A 96 4.60 7.56 -8.93
CA ALA A 96 4.10 6.92 -10.16
C ALA A 96 5.10 5.90 -10.73
N GLY A 97 6.40 6.19 -10.68
CA GLY A 97 7.45 5.28 -11.14
C GLY A 97 7.55 4.03 -10.26
N VAL A 98 7.53 4.22 -8.94
CA VAL A 98 7.49 3.12 -7.96
C VAL A 98 6.25 2.26 -8.16
N ALA A 99 5.06 2.88 -8.24
CA ALA A 99 3.81 2.17 -8.45
C ALA A 99 3.85 1.33 -9.73
N LYS A 100 4.24 1.91 -10.86
CA LYS A 100 4.33 1.20 -12.15
C LYS A 100 5.30 0.01 -12.10
N ALA A 101 6.42 0.16 -11.41
CA ALA A 101 7.43 -0.89 -11.31
C ALA A 101 6.98 -2.04 -10.40
N VAL A 102 6.37 -1.74 -9.24
CA VAL A 102 6.15 -2.69 -8.17
C VAL A 102 4.74 -3.30 -8.17
N SER A 103 3.70 -2.59 -8.64
CA SER A 103 2.32 -3.12 -8.66
C SER A 103 2.18 -4.51 -9.31
N PRO A 104 2.94 -4.87 -10.36
CA PRO A 104 2.89 -6.22 -10.91
C PRO A 104 3.34 -7.34 -9.95
N SER A 105 3.98 -6.99 -8.84
CA SER A 105 4.42 -7.93 -7.80
C SER A 105 3.48 -7.95 -6.60
N ILE A 106 2.43 -7.12 -6.60
CA ILE A 106 1.43 -7.08 -5.53
C ILE A 106 0.19 -7.84 -6.00
N VAL A 107 -0.36 -8.65 -5.10
CA VAL A 107 -1.52 -9.49 -5.36
C VAL A 107 -2.62 -9.23 -4.34
N GLU A 108 -3.86 -9.49 -4.77
CA GLU A 108 -5.01 -9.61 -3.89
C GLU A 108 -5.11 -11.06 -3.40
N ILE A 109 -5.41 -11.24 -2.12
CA ILE A 109 -5.62 -12.53 -1.49
C ILE A 109 -7.06 -12.55 -0.97
N SER A 110 -7.83 -13.54 -1.41
CA SER A 110 -9.14 -13.87 -0.85
C SER A 110 -9.03 -15.23 -0.16
N ALA A 111 -9.18 -15.25 1.15
CA ALA A 111 -9.10 -16.41 1.99
C ALA A 111 -10.49 -16.78 2.51
N ALA A 112 -10.97 -17.97 2.23
CA ALA A 112 -12.27 -18.46 2.69
C ALA A 112 -12.08 -19.51 3.78
N SER A 113 -12.83 -19.38 4.87
CA SER A 113 -12.92 -20.32 5.99
C SER A 113 -14.38 -20.68 6.26
N ASN A 114 -14.61 -21.61 7.16
CA ASN A 114 -15.97 -21.94 7.62
C ASN A 114 -16.62 -20.79 8.44
N ALA A 115 -15.81 -19.88 8.95
CA ALA A 115 -16.27 -18.74 9.75
C ALA A 115 -16.55 -17.49 8.90
N GLY A 116 -16.07 -17.44 7.64
CA GLY A 116 -16.23 -16.29 6.77
C GLY A 116 -15.12 -16.18 5.72
N SER A 117 -15.00 -15.01 5.11
CA SER A 117 -13.95 -14.70 4.15
C SER A 117 -13.15 -13.49 4.61
N ALA A 118 -11.83 -13.56 4.45
CA ALA A 118 -10.90 -12.44 4.64
C ALA A 118 -10.34 -12.01 3.29
N THR A 119 -10.10 -10.71 3.13
CA THR A 119 -9.42 -10.14 1.96
C THR A 119 -8.20 -9.36 2.43
N GLY A 120 -7.10 -9.56 1.75
CA GLY A 120 -5.84 -8.87 2.00
C GLY A 120 -4.98 -8.83 0.76
N SER A 121 -3.75 -8.44 0.94
CA SER A 121 -2.74 -8.29 -0.10
C SER A 121 -1.57 -9.24 0.12
N GLY A 122 -0.72 -9.38 -0.88
CA GLY A 122 0.53 -10.12 -0.78
C GLY A 122 1.60 -9.60 -1.72
N VAL A 123 2.83 -9.96 -1.43
CA VAL A 123 4.02 -9.59 -2.21
C VAL A 123 4.63 -10.84 -2.84
N ILE A 124 4.65 -10.92 -4.17
CA ILE A 124 5.32 -12.00 -4.91
C ILE A 124 6.83 -11.85 -4.72
N ILE A 125 7.48 -12.87 -4.16
CA ILE A 125 8.93 -12.85 -3.88
C ILE A 125 9.74 -13.78 -4.77
N THR A 126 9.08 -14.65 -5.55
CA THR A 126 9.74 -15.49 -6.57
C THR A 126 8.91 -15.59 -7.84
N SER A 127 9.56 -15.76 -8.98
CA SER A 127 8.88 -15.96 -10.27
C SER A 127 8.04 -17.24 -10.34
N GLY A 128 8.29 -18.17 -9.44
CA GLY A 128 7.53 -19.40 -9.27
C GLY A 128 6.29 -19.26 -8.39
N GLY A 129 6.00 -18.05 -7.85
CA GLY A 129 4.77 -17.78 -7.11
C GLY A 129 4.84 -18.03 -5.61
N GLU A 130 5.98 -17.81 -4.97
CA GLU A 130 6.01 -17.60 -3.52
C GLU A 130 5.52 -16.17 -3.24
N VAL A 131 4.61 -16.04 -2.28
CA VAL A 131 4.00 -14.77 -1.88
C VAL A 131 4.09 -14.65 -0.37
N VAL A 132 4.62 -13.53 0.11
CA VAL A 132 4.59 -13.13 1.53
C VAL A 132 3.33 -12.33 1.78
N THR A 133 2.68 -12.61 2.90
CA THR A 133 1.51 -11.88 3.40
C THR A 133 1.50 -11.89 4.93
N ASN A 134 0.47 -11.33 5.55
CA ASN A 134 0.25 -11.47 6.98
C ASN A 134 -0.39 -12.82 7.32
N ASN A 135 -0.12 -13.30 8.54
CA ASN A 135 -0.73 -14.51 9.05
C ASN A 135 -2.25 -14.36 9.15
N HIS A 136 -2.74 -13.25 9.72
CA HIS A 136 -4.18 -13.00 9.88
C HIS A 136 -4.97 -12.99 8.57
N VAL A 137 -4.33 -12.75 7.42
CA VAL A 137 -5.01 -12.78 6.10
C VAL A 137 -5.35 -14.22 5.68
N VAL A 138 -4.56 -15.21 6.11
CA VAL A 138 -4.69 -16.60 5.65
C VAL A 138 -4.99 -17.60 6.76
N ALA A 139 -5.03 -17.16 8.01
CA ALA A 139 -5.28 -17.99 9.17
C ALA A 139 -6.65 -18.67 9.08
N GLY A 140 -6.69 -19.96 9.39
CA GLY A 140 -7.91 -20.77 9.35
C GLY A 140 -8.54 -20.95 7.96
N ALA A 141 -7.90 -20.47 6.88
CA ALA A 141 -8.44 -20.56 5.54
C ALA A 141 -8.42 -22.00 5.01
N SER A 142 -9.59 -22.49 4.59
CA SER A 142 -9.72 -23.75 3.87
C SER A 142 -9.44 -23.61 2.36
N GLN A 143 -9.62 -22.41 1.83
CA GLN A 143 -9.37 -22.09 0.42
C GLN A 143 -8.75 -20.68 0.29
N ILE A 144 -7.67 -20.58 -0.48
CA ILE A 144 -7.00 -19.32 -0.77
C ILE A 144 -6.98 -19.12 -2.29
N LYS A 145 -7.57 -18.00 -2.72
CA LYS A 145 -7.53 -17.51 -4.10
C LYS A 145 -6.66 -16.26 -4.14
N VAL A 146 -5.75 -16.18 -5.09
CA VAL A 146 -4.87 -15.05 -5.30
C VAL A 146 -5.08 -14.48 -6.69
N THR A 147 -5.32 -13.17 -6.78
CA THR A 147 -5.50 -12.48 -8.06
C THR A 147 -4.32 -11.52 -8.27
N THR A 148 -3.66 -11.65 -9.41
CA THR A 148 -2.53 -10.82 -9.82
C THR A 148 -3.02 -9.52 -10.46
N SER A 149 -2.16 -8.52 -10.58
CA SER A 149 -2.48 -7.19 -11.16
C SER A 149 -2.96 -7.24 -12.62
N ASP A 150 -2.66 -8.31 -13.35
CA ASP A 150 -3.16 -8.56 -14.72
C ASP A 150 -4.51 -9.32 -14.73
N GLY A 151 -5.13 -9.53 -13.58
CA GLY A 151 -6.44 -10.16 -13.41
C GLY A 151 -6.44 -11.69 -13.43
N LYS A 152 -5.26 -12.33 -13.52
CA LYS A 152 -5.18 -13.79 -13.43
C LYS A 152 -5.38 -14.26 -12.00
N SER A 153 -6.10 -15.35 -11.84
CA SER A 153 -6.35 -15.95 -10.54
C SER A 153 -5.65 -17.31 -10.40
N TYR A 154 -5.12 -17.54 -9.21
CA TYR A 154 -4.42 -18.76 -8.82
C TYR A 154 -5.00 -19.28 -7.51
N SER A 155 -5.08 -20.60 -7.35
CA SER A 155 -5.22 -21.21 -6.03
C SER A 155 -3.86 -21.18 -5.32
N ALA A 156 -3.88 -21.01 -4.02
CA ALA A 156 -2.65 -21.01 -3.24
C ALA A 156 -2.74 -21.98 -2.06
N LYS A 157 -1.58 -22.39 -1.55
CA LYS A 157 -1.44 -23.16 -0.31
C LYS A 157 -0.52 -22.43 0.63
N VAL A 158 -0.84 -22.45 1.92
CA VAL A 158 0.07 -22.01 2.97
C VAL A 158 1.28 -22.94 2.97
N VAL A 159 2.49 -22.34 2.96
CA VAL A 159 3.77 -23.04 3.08
C VAL A 159 4.22 -23.04 4.52
N GLY A 160 4.11 -21.89 5.19
CA GLY A 160 4.45 -21.73 6.60
C GLY A 160 3.90 -20.42 7.14
N THR A 161 3.77 -20.35 8.47
CA THR A 161 3.29 -19.20 9.22
C THR A 161 4.19 -18.92 10.41
N ASP A 162 4.23 -17.67 10.83
CA ASP A 162 4.76 -17.22 12.12
C ASP A 162 3.75 -16.23 12.72
N SER A 163 2.85 -16.75 13.56
CA SER A 163 1.80 -15.97 14.20
C SER A 163 2.37 -14.90 15.14
N LYS A 164 3.57 -15.13 15.71
CA LYS A 164 4.24 -14.20 16.62
C LYS A 164 4.76 -12.94 15.90
N LYS A 165 4.89 -12.99 14.58
CA LYS A 165 5.31 -11.85 13.75
C LYS A 165 4.25 -11.44 12.75
N ASP A 166 3.08 -12.07 12.81
CA ASP A 166 1.99 -11.87 11.84
C ASP A 166 2.47 -12.06 10.40
N LEU A 167 3.25 -13.12 10.12
CA LEU A 167 3.80 -13.44 8.81
C LEU A 167 3.31 -14.79 8.29
N ALA A 168 3.05 -14.86 6.99
CA ALA A 168 2.76 -16.08 6.28
C ALA A 168 3.47 -16.12 4.93
N LEU A 169 3.86 -17.30 4.50
CA LEU A 169 4.33 -17.61 3.16
C LEU A 169 3.31 -18.54 2.50
N ILE A 170 2.80 -18.12 1.35
CA ILE A 170 1.92 -18.95 0.53
C ILE A 170 2.57 -19.26 -0.82
N LYS A 171 2.15 -20.36 -1.44
CA LYS A 171 2.61 -20.81 -2.75
C LYS A 171 1.47 -20.88 -3.73
N LEU A 172 1.56 -20.12 -4.82
CA LEU A 172 0.62 -20.17 -5.95
C LEU A 172 0.80 -21.50 -6.70
N GLN A 173 -0.31 -22.13 -7.04
CA GLN A 173 -0.31 -23.38 -7.79
C GLN A 173 -0.23 -23.09 -9.29
N ASN A 174 0.62 -23.83 -10.00
CA ASN A 174 0.82 -23.71 -11.45
C ASN A 174 1.23 -22.32 -11.92
N ALA A 175 1.84 -21.51 -11.05
CA ALA A 175 2.33 -20.19 -11.38
C ALA A 175 3.77 -20.26 -11.88
N ALA A 176 4.06 -19.51 -12.94
CA ALA A 176 5.39 -19.37 -13.50
C ALA A 176 5.53 -18.00 -14.20
N GLY A 177 6.76 -17.49 -14.25
CA GLY A 177 7.08 -16.24 -14.94
C GLY A 177 6.49 -14.99 -14.29
N LEU A 178 6.11 -15.07 -13.01
CA LEU A 178 5.60 -13.94 -12.26
C LEU A 178 6.72 -12.92 -11.99
N LYS A 179 6.32 -11.66 -11.88
CA LYS A 179 7.21 -10.57 -11.50
C LYS A 179 7.44 -10.60 -9.98
N ALA A 180 8.64 -10.96 -9.56
CA ALA A 180 9.03 -10.91 -8.16
C ALA A 180 9.44 -9.49 -7.75
N ALA A 181 9.08 -9.08 -6.53
CA ALA A 181 9.53 -7.84 -5.94
C ALA A 181 11.00 -7.95 -5.49
N THR A 182 11.69 -6.82 -5.45
CA THR A 182 13.01 -6.71 -4.84
C THR A 182 12.83 -6.43 -3.34
N LEU A 183 13.31 -7.35 -2.50
CA LEU A 183 13.34 -7.15 -1.06
C LEU A 183 14.53 -6.26 -0.70
N GLY A 184 14.27 -5.09 -0.13
CA GLY A 184 15.26 -4.11 0.25
C GLY A 184 15.97 -4.40 1.57
N ASP A 185 16.33 -3.32 2.25
CA ASP A 185 16.97 -3.35 3.57
C ASP A 185 16.27 -2.31 4.47
N SER A 186 15.76 -2.75 5.61
CA SER A 186 15.08 -1.87 6.57
C SER A 186 16.02 -1.33 7.67
N SER A 187 17.30 -1.72 7.70
CA SER A 187 18.22 -1.29 8.76
C SER A 187 18.71 0.16 8.62
N GLY A 188 18.70 0.71 7.40
CA GLY A 188 19.17 2.07 7.11
C GLY A 188 18.06 3.12 7.03
N LEU A 189 16.83 2.76 7.34
CA LEU A 189 15.69 3.67 7.26
C LEU A 189 15.77 4.77 8.33
N GLN A 190 15.30 5.96 7.96
CA GLN A 190 15.23 7.12 8.84
C GLN A 190 13.81 7.69 8.89
N VAL A 191 13.47 8.32 10.01
CA VAL A 191 12.25 9.12 10.11
C VAL A 191 12.31 10.26 9.10
N GLY A 192 11.25 10.42 8.31
CA GLY A 192 11.20 11.37 7.20
C GLY A 192 11.47 10.76 5.83
N ASP A 193 11.97 9.52 5.74
CA ASP A 193 12.15 8.83 4.45
C ASP A 193 10.82 8.67 3.74
N GLN A 194 10.76 9.07 2.47
CA GLN A 194 9.56 8.93 1.64
C GLN A 194 9.30 7.47 1.31
N VAL A 195 8.04 7.08 1.42
CA VAL A 195 7.57 5.72 1.15
C VAL A 195 6.31 5.70 0.32
N VAL A 196 6.10 4.57 -0.36
CA VAL A 196 4.88 4.25 -1.09
C VAL A 196 4.30 2.98 -0.50
N ALA A 197 3.03 3.00 -0.12
CA ALA A 197 2.31 1.80 0.26
C ALA A 197 1.44 1.32 -0.89
N ILE A 198 1.50 0.03 -1.20
CA ILE A 198 0.69 -0.59 -2.23
C ILE A 198 0.00 -1.82 -1.65
N GLY A 199 -1.30 -1.90 -1.88
CA GLY A 199 -2.14 -3.05 -1.58
C GLY A 199 -3.16 -3.27 -2.68
N SER A 200 -4.00 -4.27 -2.52
CA SER A 200 -5.06 -4.64 -3.46
C SER A 200 -6.36 -4.91 -2.71
N PRO A 201 -6.99 -3.88 -2.11
CA PRO A 201 -8.21 -4.07 -1.35
C PRO A 201 -9.40 -4.33 -2.28
N GLU A 202 -10.19 -5.36 -1.97
CA GLU A 202 -11.55 -5.63 -2.49
C GLU A 202 -11.77 -5.40 -3.99
N GLY A 203 -10.96 -6.03 -4.85
CA GLY A 203 -11.09 -5.90 -6.31
C GLY A 203 -10.55 -4.59 -6.89
N LEU A 204 -10.05 -3.69 -6.07
CA LEU A 204 -9.31 -2.50 -6.49
C LEU A 204 -7.82 -2.84 -6.56
N SER A 205 -7.42 -3.61 -7.58
CA SER A 205 -6.02 -3.99 -7.76
C SER A 205 -5.13 -2.76 -7.87
N GLY A 206 -4.20 -2.61 -6.91
CA GLY A 206 -3.17 -1.57 -6.97
C GLY A 206 -3.56 -0.22 -6.36
N THR A 207 -4.23 -0.22 -5.20
CA THR A 207 -4.35 1.01 -4.40
C THR A 207 -2.95 1.47 -3.98
N VAL A 208 -2.61 2.70 -4.37
CA VAL A 208 -1.30 3.31 -4.12
C VAL A 208 -1.49 4.53 -3.24
N THR A 209 -0.78 4.58 -2.13
CA THR A 209 -0.69 5.74 -1.26
C THR A 209 0.77 6.10 -1.01
N SER A 210 1.05 7.30 -0.57
CA SER A 210 2.41 7.75 -0.25
C SER A 210 2.43 8.52 1.04
N GLY A 211 3.57 8.47 1.71
CA GLY A 211 3.83 9.15 2.96
C GLY A 211 5.31 9.09 3.32
N ILE A 212 5.60 9.11 4.60
CA ILE A 212 6.95 9.00 5.14
C ILE A 212 7.02 7.91 6.23
N ILE A 213 8.22 7.52 6.58
CA ILE A 213 8.47 6.82 7.85
C ILE A 213 8.29 7.84 8.98
N SER A 214 7.26 7.62 9.80
CA SER A 214 6.93 8.51 10.92
C SER A 214 7.67 8.13 12.19
N ALA A 215 7.98 6.85 12.37
CA ALA A 215 8.80 6.34 13.48
C ALA A 215 9.33 4.93 13.16
N LEU A 216 10.35 4.53 13.91
CA LEU A 216 10.97 3.20 13.85
C LEU A 216 10.74 2.46 15.17
N ASP A 217 10.90 1.13 15.12
CA ASP A 217 10.90 0.23 16.29
C ASP A 217 9.68 0.38 17.22
N ARG A 218 8.51 0.64 16.63
CA ARG A 218 7.26 0.74 17.40
C ARG A 218 6.77 -0.65 17.84
N ASP A 219 6.49 -0.79 19.12
CA ASP A 219 5.82 -1.98 19.64
C ASP A 219 4.35 -1.96 19.23
N VAL A 220 3.96 -2.94 18.43
CA VAL A 220 2.58 -3.17 17.99
C VAL A 220 2.16 -4.55 18.48
N THR A 221 1.07 -4.62 19.23
CA THR A 221 0.51 -5.85 19.75
C THR A 221 -0.73 -6.20 18.93
N VAL A 222 -0.79 -7.41 18.43
CA VAL A 222 -1.90 -7.93 17.62
C VAL A 222 -2.37 -9.27 18.16
N PRO A 223 -3.62 -9.69 17.89
CA PRO A 223 -4.08 -11.03 18.23
C PRO A 223 -3.26 -12.12 17.55
N THR A 224 -3.03 -13.25 18.22
CA THR A 224 -2.61 -14.51 17.61
C THR A 224 -3.85 -15.34 17.32
N ASP A 225 -3.99 -15.86 16.12
CA ASP A 225 -5.24 -16.31 15.51
C ASP A 225 -5.93 -17.55 16.08
N GLU A 226 -5.49 -18.10 17.21
CA GLU A 226 -6.05 -19.38 17.70
C GLU A 226 -7.52 -19.28 18.13
N ASP A 227 -8.03 -18.06 18.43
CA ASP A 227 -9.41 -17.84 18.89
C ASP A 227 -10.32 -17.03 17.94
N GLN A 228 -9.85 -16.58 16.78
CA GLN A 228 -10.59 -15.67 15.88
C GLN A 228 -11.72 -16.33 15.06
N GLY A 229 -12.03 -17.60 15.30
CA GLY A 229 -13.10 -18.31 14.61
C GLY A 229 -14.53 -17.84 14.90
N GLN A 230 -14.75 -16.81 15.73
CA GLN A 230 -16.09 -16.46 16.23
C GLN A 230 -16.53 -15.00 16.08
N GLN A 231 -15.73 -14.10 15.52
CA GLN A 231 -16.24 -12.75 15.23
C GLN A 231 -16.16 -12.43 13.74
N PRO A 232 -17.29 -12.23 13.07
CA PRO A 232 -17.31 -11.68 11.72
C PRO A 232 -16.85 -10.22 11.82
N GLN A 233 -15.65 -9.93 11.36
CA GLN A 233 -15.15 -8.57 11.24
C GLN A 233 -15.88 -7.87 10.10
N GLN A 234 -17.00 -7.27 10.41
CA GLN A 234 -17.66 -6.31 9.52
C GLN A 234 -16.95 -4.97 9.67
N GLY A 235 -15.99 -4.68 8.80
CA GLY A 235 -15.67 -3.30 8.44
C GLY A 235 -14.62 -2.56 9.25
N ASP A 236 -14.16 -3.04 10.40
CA ASP A 236 -13.45 -2.18 11.36
C ASP A 236 -11.92 -2.30 11.36
N GLY A 237 -11.33 -3.06 10.42
CA GLY A 237 -9.89 -3.30 10.40
C GLY A 237 -9.43 -4.33 11.45
N TRP A 238 -8.16 -4.75 11.35
CA TRP A 238 -7.55 -5.71 12.26
C TRP A 238 -7.30 -5.08 13.64
N PRO A 239 -7.73 -5.68 14.76
CA PRO A 239 -7.49 -5.15 16.09
C PRO A 239 -5.99 -5.10 16.41
N PHE A 240 -5.55 -4.05 17.08
CA PHE A 240 -4.18 -3.94 17.56
C PHE A 240 -4.07 -3.01 18.77
N GLU A 241 -2.98 -3.16 19.54
CA GLU A 241 -2.63 -2.26 20.62
C GLU A 241 -1.33 -1.51 20.28
N PHE A 242 -1.33 -0.21 20.53
CA PHE A 242 -0.18 0.65 20.38
C PHE A 242 -0.18 1.75 21.44
N GLY A 243 0.96 1.93 22.11
CA GLY A 243 1.11 2.96 23.15
C GLY A 243 0.17 2.76 24.33
N GLY A 244 -0.19 1.52 24.67
CA GLY A 244 -1.11 1.18 25.76
C GLY A 244 -2.57 1.47 25.46
N ARG A 245 -2.94 1.63 24.19
CA ARG A 245 -4.33 1.82 23.74
C ARG A 245 -4.68 0.77 22.70
N GLN A 246 -5.89 0.25 22.80
CA GLN A 246 -6.47 -0.66 21.79
C GLN A 246 -7.13 0.13 20.67
N PHE A 247 -6.98 -0.36 19.45
CA PHE A 247 -7.51 0.20 18.22
C PHE A 247 -8.24 -0.89 17.43
N ASN A 248 -9.31 -0.51 16.72
CA ASN A 248 -10.16 -1.39 15.90
C ASN A 248 -10.81 -2.55 16.68
N GLY A 249 -10.88 -2.47 18.00
CA GLY A 249 -11.50 -3.49 18.85
C GLY A 249 -10.56 -4.06 19.90
N ASP A 250 -11.06 -5.08 20.61
CA ASP A 250 -10.30 -5.80 21.64
C ASP A 250 -9.33 -6.78 20.99
N THR A 251 -8.07 -6.77 21.41
CA THR A 251 -7.04 -7.70 20.95
C THR A 251 -7.15 -9.09 21.60
N GLY A 252 -8.02 -9.27 22.58
CA GLY A 252 -8.17 -10.53 23.30
C GLY A 252 -7.01 -10.84 24.25
N SER A 253 -6.96 -12.10 24.72
CA SER A 253 -5.92 -12.58 25.67
C SER A 253 -4.67 -13.11 24.97
N ASP A 254 -4.85 -13.72 23.78
CA ASP A 254 -3.78 -14.35 23.01
C ASP A 254 -3.22 -13.35 22.01
N THR A 255 -2.16 -12.67 22.41
CA THR A 255 -1.56 -11.58 21.62
C THR A 255 -0.07 -11.79 21.43
N THR A 256 0.46 -11.17 20.37
CA THR A 256 1.89 -11.06 20.13
C THR A 256 2.28 -9.62 19.87
N THR A 257 3.53 -9.28 20.22
CA THR A 257 4.08 -7.93 19.99
C THR A 257 5.30 -8.03 19.08
N TYR A 258 5.29 -7.24 18.01
CA TYR A 258 6.42 -7.12 17.10
C TYR A 258 6.87 -5.67 16.95
N LYS A 259 8.13 -5.48 16.53
CA LYS A 259 8.67 -4.15 16.17
C LYS A 259 8.24 -3.77 14.78
N ALA A 260 7.61 -2.61 14.64
CA ALA A 260 7.06 -2.10 13.38
C ALA A 260 7.71 -0.79 12.92
N LEU A 261 7.69 -0.57 11.61
CA LEU A 261 7.84 0.74 10.99
C LEU A 261 6.49 1.44 11.06
N GLN A 262 6.47 2.69 11.55
CA GLN A 262 5.26 3.53 11.51
C GLN A 262 5.32 4.43 10.29
N THR A 263 4.20 4.57 9.59
CA THR A 263 4.05 5.46 8.42
C THR A 263 2.75 6.24 8.48
N ASP A 264 2.72 7.42 7.88
CA ASP A 264 1.52 8.22 7.62
C ASP A 264 0.93 7.98 6.23
N ALA A 265 1.55 7.11 5.41
CA ALA A 265 0.93 6.62 4.18
C ALA A 265 -0.43 6.00 4.51
N SER A 266 -1.48 6.42 3.81
CA SER A 266 -2.84 5.94 4.09
C SER A 266 -2.94 4.43 3.83
N LEU A 267 -3.12 3.67 4.89
CA LEU A 267 -3.45 2.25 4.83
C LEU A 267 -4.95 2.09 5.10
N ASN A 268 -5.62 1.25 4.31
CA ASN A 268 -7.03 0.93 4.45
C ASN A 268 -7.20 -0.58 4.58
N PRO A 269 -8.34 -1.08 5.10
CA PRO A 269 -8.65 -2.50 5.10
C PRO A 269 -8.41 -3.13 3.72
N GLY A 270 -7.76 -4.30 3.69
CA GLY A 270 -7.31 -4.96 2.45
C GLY A 270 -5.86 -4.64 2.04
N ASN A 271 -5.22 -3.61 2.59
CA ASN A 271 -3.79 -3.36 2.37
C ASN A 271 -2.87 -4.25 3.22
N SER A 272 -3.40 -4.95 4.22
CA SER A 272 -2.66 -5.92 5.04
C SER A 272 -2.01 -7.00 4.16
N GLY A 273 -0.74 -7.28 4.39
CA GLY A 273 0.08 -8.18 3.57
C GLY A 273 0.68 -7.53 2.32
N GLY A 274 0.25 -6.32 1.96
CA GLY A 274 0.82 -5.53 0.89
C GLY A 274 2.18 -4.93 1.25
N ALA A 275 2.72 -4.12 0.37
CA ALA A 275 4.08 -3.61 0.45
C ALA A 275 4.16 -2.18 0.97
N LEU A 276 5.12 -1.92 1.86
CA LEU A 276 5.73 -0.61 2.08
C LEU A 276 7.05 -0.56 1.30
N ILE A 277 7.27 0.49 0.52
CA ILE A 277 8.26 0.54 -0.56
C ILE A 277 9.06 1.82 -0.48
N ASP A 278 10.38 1.77 -0.66
CA ASP A 278 11.22 2.96 -0.79
C ASP A 278 11.07 3.62 -2.19
N MET A 279 11.61 4.82 -2.34
CA MET A 279 11.55 5.56 -3.61
C MET A 279 12.40 4.95 -4.74
N ASN A 280 13.17 3.88 -4.46
CA ASN A 280 13.89 3.10 -5.46
C ASN A 280 13.10 1.87 -5.94
N GLY A 281 11.94 1.57 -5.32
CA GLY A 281 11.10 0.42 -5.65
C GLY A 281 11.47 -0.86 -4.91
N ASN A 282 12.23 -0.78 -3.83
CA ASN A 282 12.52 -1.92 -2.97
C ASN A 282 11.47 -2.04 -1.87
N ILE A 283 11.06 -3.25 -1.56
CA ILE A 283 10.18 -3.53 -0.43
C ILE A 283 10.97 -3.34 0.86
N ILE A 284 10.52 -2.44 1.73
CA ILE A 284 11.15 -2.15 3.03
C ILE A 284 10.30 -2.64 4.20
N GLY A 285 9.04 -3.00 3.95
CA GLY A 285 8.15 -3.58 4.96
C GLY A 285 6.93 -4.25 4.35
N ILE A 286 6.23 -5.04 5.17
CA ILE A 286 4.92 -5.63 4.87
C ILE A 286 3.88 -4.91 5.72
N ASN A 287 2.89 -4.29 5.08
CA ASN A 287 1.81 -3.59 5.78
C ASN A 287 1.03 -4.59 6.64
N SER A 288 0.77 -4.25 7.91
CA SER A 288 0.07 -5.15 8.84
C SER A 288 -1.10 -4.45 9.50
N ALA A 289 -0.87 -3.56 10.46
CA ALA A 289 -1.90 -2.92 11.24
C ALA A 289 -2.12 -1.46 10.83
N MET A 290 -3.35 -0.98 10.96
CA MET A 290 -3.72 0.41 10.69
C MET A 290 -4.87 0.85 11.58
N TYR A 291 -4.89 2.12 11.94
CA TYR A 291 -6.01 2.69 12.65
C TYR A 291 -7.05 3.28 11.69
N SER A 292 -8.28 2.79 11.80
CA SER A 292 -9.46 3.33 11.11
C SER A 292 -10.46 3.80 12.17
N PRO A 293 -10.71 5.09 12.33
CA PRO A 293 -11.67 5.59 13.32
C PRO A 293 -13.11 5.33 12.82
N THR A 294 -13.77 4.33 13.41
CA THR A 294 -15.15 3.94 13.07
C THR A 294 -16.22 4.64 13.89
N GLY A 295 -15.85 5.47 14.87
CA GLY A 295 -16.75 6.02 15.89
C GLY A 295 -17.71 7.13 15.42
N ALA A 296 -17.67 7.62 14.17
CA ALA A 296 -18.46 8.78 13.72
C ALA A 296 -19.09 8.66 12.32
N ALA A 297 -18.78 7.60 11.56
CA ALA A 297 -19.28 7.46 10.20
C ALA A 297 -20.42 6.44 10.14
N SER A 298 -21.55 6.82 9.58
CA SER A 298 -22.73 5.97 9.39
C SER A 298 -22.57 4.94 8.26
N SER A 299 -21.36 4.80 7.71
CA SER A 299 -20.99 3.78 6.72
C SER A 299 -19.49 3.50 6.79
N SER A 300 -19.11 2.24 6.77
CA SER A 300 -17.71 1.75 6.81
C SER A 300 -16.84 2.22 5.63
N SER A 301 -17.46 2.77 4.57
CA SER A 301 -16.75 3.31 3.41
C SER A 301 -16.13 4.70 3.64
N ASP A 302 -16.49 5.39 4.72
CA ASP A 302 -16.04 6.76 5.02
C ASP A 302 -14.92 6.83 6.09
N ALA A 303 -14.52 5.69 6.67
CA ALA A 303 -13.43 5.61 7.62
C ALA A 303 -12.08 5.67 6.90
N GLY A 304 -11.59 6.89 6.65
CA GLY A 304 -10.25 7.12 6.09
C GLY A 304 -9.12 6.87 7.10
N SER A 305 -7.93 6.51 6.60
CA SER A 305 -6.71 6.44 7.42
C SER A 305 -6.41 7.80 8.06
N VAL A 306 -6.09 7.80 9.34
CA VAL A 306 -5.69 9.03 10.09
C VAL A 306 -4.17 9.19 10.15
N GLY A 307 -3.42 8.56 9.25
CA GLY A 307 -1.97 8.65 9.22
C GLY A 307 -1.27 7.79 10.28
N LEU A 308 -1.91 6.72 10.71
CA LEU A 308 -1.35 5.75 11.67
C LEU A 308 -1.39 4.36 11.05
N GLY A 309 -0.34 4.02 10.34
CA GLY A 309 -0.11 2.73 9.71
C GLY A 309 1.17 2.09 10.20
N PHE A 310 1.20 0.75 10.27
CA PHE A 310 2.33 -0.04 10.73
C PHE A 310 2.70 -1.11 9.71
N ALA A 311 4.01 -1.32 9.53
CA ALA A 311 4.52 -2.35 8.65
C ALA A 311 5.62 -3.16 9.35
N ILE A 312 5.63 -4.46 9.12
CA ILE A 312 6.67 -5.38 9.60
C ILE A 312 7.93 -5.13 8.78
N PRO A 313 9.09 -4.82 9.40
CA PRO A 313 10.32 -4.52 8.67
C PRO A 313 10.77 -5.67 7.75
N ILE A 314 11.25 -5.35 6.56
CA ILE A 314 11.61 -6.37 5.57
C ILE A 314 12.76 -7.27 6.03
N ASN A 315 13.65 -6.78 6.89
CA ASN A 315 14.74 -7.61 7.43
C ASN A 315 14.20 -8.69 8.38
N THR A 316 13.11 -8.41 9.12
CA THR A 316 12.39 -9.43 9.90
C THR A 316 11.84 -10.51 8.98
N VAL A 317 11.18 -10.12 7.89
CA VAL A 317 10.66 -11.06 6.88
C VAL A 317 11.79 -11.91 6.29
N LYS A 318 12.88 -11.29 5.85
CA LYS A 318 14.03 -11.99 5.26
C LYS A 318 14.66 -13.01 6.22
N ALA A 319 14.78 -12.66 7.49
CA ALA A 319 15.29 -13.55 8.51
C ALA A 319 14.38 -14.78 8.74
N ASP A 320 13.09 -14.62 8.51
CA ASP A 320 12.09 -15.66 8.76
C ASP A 320 11.79 -16.56 7.53
N LEU A 321 12.16 -16.11 6.32
CA LEU A 321 11.85 -16.84 5.08
C LEU A 321 12.32 -18.29 5.06
N ALA A 322 13.49 -18.58 5.62
CA ALA A 322 14.02 -19.96 5.66
C ALA A 322 13.13 -20.86 6.52
N LYS A 323 12.66 -20.35 7.65
CA LYS A 323 11.78 -21.03 8.60
C LYS A 323 10.39 -21.25 7.96
N LEU A 324 9.82 -20.22 7.35
CA LEU A 324 8.53 -20.30 6.66
C LEU A 324 8.58 -21.30 5.50
N ARG A 325 9.67 -21.34 4.71
CA ARG A 325 9.87 -22.31 3.62
C ARG A 325 10.03 -23.75 4.12
N ALA A 326 10.54 -23.92 5.34
CA ALA A 326 10.61 -25.23 5.99
C ALA A 326 9.29 -25.74 6.51
N GLY A 327 8.21 -24.94 6.39
CA GLY A 327 6.87 -25.33 6.80
C GLY A 327 6.59 -25.11 8.28
N ALA A 328 7.26 -24.16 8.91
CA ALA A 328 6.93 -23.78 10.29
C ALA A 328 5.48 -23.29 10.36
N THR A 329 4.78 -23.71 11.41
CA THR A 329 3.43 -23.28 11.77
C THR A 329 3.45 -23.01 13.26
N ASP A 330 3.97 -21.83 13.64
CA ASP A 330 4.04 -21.40 15.04
C ASP A 330 2.91 -20.44 15.37
#